data_45ebe76e7fc85d54ff9e932c26c60a65
#
_entry.id   45ebe76e7fc85d54ff9e932c26c60a65
#
_cell.length_a   1.000
_cell.length_b   1.000
_cell.length_c   1.000
_cell.angle_alpha   90.00
_cell.angle_beta   90.00
_cell.angle_gamma   90.00
#
_symmetry.space_group_name_H-M   'P 1'
#
loop_
_entity.id
_entity.type
_entity.pdbx_description
1 polymer ?
#
loop_
_entity_poly.entity_id
_entity_poly.type
_entity_poly.pdbx_seq_one_letter_code
_entity_poly.pdbx_strand_id
1 'polypeptide(L)'
;TCGETLDLVREARKKGIDVTCDVDLYHLLFDDSVLLELNSAYHLLPPLRAKADKETLWAGIQDGTVDAISVNHVPVLRQDAEVNFEDSIPGAISLEVALPAIWKELTSRVSDARAIELLSYAPARLSLALPAYEIGSTLPAHLVLLRPDTPCVVSANDFAGQVCNSPLLGKTLPSSLLGSYINGAWRTLANA
;
A
#
# COMPACT_ATOMS: atom_id res chain seq x y z
N THR A 1 5.21 -10.33 -6.63
CA THR A 1 6.17 -9.23 -6.67
C THR A 1 6.94 -9.12 -7.99
N CYS A 2 6.77 -10.03 -8.93
CA CYS A 2 7.42 -10.01 -10.25
C CYS A 2 6.43 -10.34 -11.37
N GLY A 3 6.79 -9.99 -12.61
CA GLY A 3 5.96 -10.20 -13.79
C GLY A 3 5.60 -11.65 -14.03
N GLU A 4 6.54 -12.56 -13.85
CA GLU A 4 6.33 -14.01 -14.01
C GLU A 4 5.20 -14.54 -13.10
N THR A 5 5.06 -14.02 -11.89
CA THR A 5 3.96 -14.41 -10.99
C THR A 5 2.59 -14.06 -11.58
N LEU A 6 2.46 -12.89 -12.23
CA LEU A 6 1.20 -12.51 -12.88
C LEU A 6 0.86 -13.41 -14.07
N ASP A 7 1.86 -13.86 -14.82
CA ASP A 7 1.65 -14.80 -15.92
C ASP A 7 1.16 -16.16 -15.42
N LEU A 8 1.70 -16.63 -14.31
CA LEU A 8 1.20 -17.85 -13.64
C LEU A 8 -0.25 -17.70 -13.16
N VAL A 9 -0.62 -16.54 -12.60
CA VAL A 9 -2.01 -16.26 -12.19
C VAL A 9 -2.93 -16.26 -13.41
N ARG A 10 -2.53 -15.60 -14.50
CA ARG A 10 -3.31 -15.58 -15.76
C ARG A 10 -3.52 -16.99 -16.32
N GLU A 11 -2.47 -17.82 -16.32
CA GLU A 11 -2.54 -19.21 -16.77
C GLU A 11 -3.44 -20.07 -15.88
N ALA A 12 -3.35 -19.90 -14.56
CA ALA A 12 -4.20 -20.60 -13.60
C ALA A 12 -5.67 -20.27 -13.85
N ARG A 13 -6.01 -19.00 -14.01
CA ARG A 13 -7.37 -18.55 -14.32
C ARG A 13 -7.90 -19.10 -15.65
N LYS A 14 -7.05 -19.13 -16.71
CA LYS A 14 -7.40 -19.76 -17.98
C LYS A 14 -7.74 -21.25 -17.86
N LYS A 15 -7.14 -21.94 -16.89
CA LYS A 15 -7.43 -23.33 -16.55
C LYS A 15 -8.64 -23.51 -15.63
N GLY A 16 -9.34 -22.43 -15.28
CA GLY A 16 -10.51 -22.46 -14.38
C GLY A 16 -10.16 -22.60 -12.90
N ILE A 17 -8.91 -22.35 -12.53
CA ILE A 17 -8.48 -22.37 -11.12
C ILE A 17 -8.90 -21.04 -10.49
N ASP A 18 -9.62 -21.11 -9.37
CA ASP A 18 -10.00 -19.95 -8.57
C ASP A 18 -8.78 -19.49 -7.76
N VAL A 19 -8.11 -18.48 -8.28
CA VAL A 19 -6.92 -17.88 -7.68
C VAL A 19 -7.02 -16.37 -7.69
N THR A 20 -6.67 -15.76 -6.57
CA THR A 20 -6.57 -14.32 -6.41
C THR A 20 -5.11 -13.92 -6.17
N CYS A 21 -4.76 -12.69 -6.52
CA CYS A 21 -3.47 -12.13 -6.17
C CYS A 21 -3.57 -10.67 -5.74
N ASP A 22 -2.70 -10.31 -4.82
CA ASP A 22 -2.48 -8.93 -4.41
C ASP A 22 -1.07 -8.48 -4.74
N VAL A 23 -0.86 -7.19 -4.71
CA VAL A 23 0.45 -6.58 -4.86
C VAL A 23 0.70 -5.62 -3.70
N ASP A 24 1.91 -5.70 -3.14
CA ASP A 24 2.31 -4.80 -2.07
C ASP A 24 2.55 -3.37 -2.58
N LEU A 25 2.13 -2.40 -1.78
CA LEU A 25 2.26 -0.96 -2.04
C LEU A 25 3.68 -0.57 -2.48
N TYR A 26 4.69 -1.00 -1.74
CA TYR A 26 6.06 -0.56 -2.00
C TYR A 26 6.64 -1.11 -3.30
N HIS A 27 6.16 -2.26 -3.79
CA HIS A 27 6.53 -2.79 -5.10
C HIS A 27 5.88 -2.03 -6.27
N LEU A 28 4.85 -1.25 -6.01
CA LEU A 28 4.26 -0.31 -6.97
C LEU A 28 4.98 1.04 -6.97
N LEU A 29 5.46 1.49 -5.82
CA LEU A 29 6.10 2.80 -5.67
C LEU A 29 7.60 2.78 -6.04
N PHE A 30 8.31 1.71 -5.67
CA PHE A 30 9.76 1.61 -5.78
C PHE A 30 10.19 0.43 -6.66
N ASP A 31 11.40 0.50 -7.17
CA ASP A 31 12.12 -0.59 -7.82
C ASP A 31 13.52 -0.75 -7.18
N ASP A 32 14.27 -1.73 -7.61
CA ASP A 32 15.57 -2.08 -7.02
C ASP A 32 16.65 -0.99 -7.13
N SER A 33 16.45 0.05 -7.94
CA SER A 33 17.40 1.16 -8.04
C SER A 33 17.60 1.92 -6.73
N VAL A 34 16.59 1.94 -5.84
CA VAL A 34 16.70 2.60 -4.53
C VAL A 34 17.62 1.83 -3.56
N LEU A 35 17.89 0.57 -3.83
CA LEU A 35 18.79 -0.25 -2.99
C LEU A 35 20.24 0.20 -3.10
N LEU A 36 20.61 0.94 -4.16
CA LEU A 36 21.95 1.52 -4.31
C LEU A 36 22.28 2.55 -3.21
N GLU A 37 21.26 3.10 -2.56
CA GLU A 37 21.42 4.02 -1.43
C GLU A 37 21.81 3.31 -0.12
N LEU A 38 21.73 1.97 -0.06
CA LEU A 38 21.93 1.13 1.11
C LEU A 38 21.14 1.58 2.35
N ASN A 39 20.00 2.21 2.12
CA ASN A 39 19.09 2.65 3.17
C ASN A 39 18.23 1.48 3.65
N SER A 40 18.36 1.10 4.91
CA SER A 40 17.65 -0.02 5.53
C SER A 40 16.12 0.11 5.49
N ALA A 41 15.56 1.32 5.32
CA ALA A 41 14.13 1.51 5.12
C ALA A 41 13.59 0.83 3.84
N TYR A 42 14.46 0.52 2.87
CA TYR A 42 14.11 -0.25 1.66
C TYR A 42 14.42 -1.74 1.77
N HIS A 43 14.90 -2.21 2.95
CA HIS A 43 15.12 -3.63 3.17
C HIS A 43 13.78 -4.32 3.41
N LEU A 44 13.15 -4.73 2.32
CA LEU A 44 11.82 -5.35 2.31
C LEU A 44 11.89 -6.85 2.05
N LEU A 45 10.91 -7.57 2.54
CA LEU A 45 10.72 -8.98 2.25
C LEU A 45 9.26 -9.25 1.85
N PRO A 46 8.99 -9.65 0.60
CA PRO A 46 9.92 -9.91 -0.51
C PRO A 46 10.70 -8.65 -0.94
N PRO A 47 11.90 -8.81 -1.53
CA PRO A 47 12.72 -7.68 -1.94
C PRO A 47 12.12 -6.95 -3.15
N LEU A 48 12.43 -5.66 -3.27
CA LEU A 48 12.11 -4.86 -4.45
C LEU A 48 12.73 -5.50 -5.71
N ARG A 49 12.03 -5.37 -6.83
CA ARG A 49 12.40 -5.96 -8.11
C ARG A 49 12.75 -4.87 -9.11
N ALA A 50 13.24 -5.30 -10.27
CA ALA A 50 13.62 -4.40 -11.35
C ALA A 50 12.45 -3.53 -11.82
N LYS A 51 12.78 -2.37 -12.38
CA LYS A 51 11.78 -1.45 -12.95
C LYS A 51 10.81 -2.13 -13.91
N ALA A 52 11.29 -3.10 -14.70
CA ALA A 52 10.46 -3.86 -15.63
C ALA A 52 9.37 -4.66 -14.88
N ASP A 53 9.70 -5.26 -13.74
CA ASP A 53 8.72 -5.95 -12.89
C ASP A 53 7.68 -4.97 -12.34
N LYS A 54 8.11 -3.81 -11.84
CA LYS A 54 7.20 -2.77 -11.36
C LYS A 54 6.18 -2.35 -12.42
N GLU A 55 6.63 -2.10 -13.66
CA GLU A 55 5.72 -1.76 -14.75
C GLU A 55 4.78 -2.92 -15.12
N THR A 56 5.23 -4.17 -15.00
CA THR A 56 4.38 -5.34 -15.21
C THR A 56 3.33 -5.48 -14.10
N LEU A 57 3.65 -5.15 -12.85
CA LEU A 57 2.67 -5.11 -11.76
C LEU A 57 1.59 -4.05 -12.02
N TRP A 58 1.97 -2.87 -12.49
CA TRP A 58 1.02 -1.83 -12.91
C TRP A 58 0.12 -2.28 -14.07
N ALA A 59 0.68 -2.96 -15.07
CA ALA A 59 -0.11 -3.55 -16.15
C ALA A 59 -1.11 -4.59 -15.62
N GLY A 60 -0.72 -5.40 -14.62
CA GLY A 60 -1.61 -6.35 -13.95
C GLY A 60 -2.75 -5.71 -13.17
N ILE A 61 -2.56 -4.49 -12.64
CA ILE A 61 -3.63 -3.69 -12.04
C ILE A 61 -4.62 -3.22 -13.12
N GLN A 62 -4.11 -2.76 -14.27
CA GLN A 62 -4.91 -2.22 -15.36
C GLN A 62 -5.72 -3.31 -16.09
N ASP A 63 -5.16 -4.49 -16.29
CA ASP A 63 -5.82 -5.61 -16.96
C ASP A 63 -6.72 -6.45 -16.03
N GLY A 64 -6.71 -6.18 -14.72
CA GLY A 64 -7.54 -6.87 -13.73
C GLY A 64 -6.94 -8.20 -13.23
N THR A 65 -5.70 -8.52 -13.58
CA THR A 65 -5.00 -9.70 -13.03
C THR A 65 -4.77 -9.57 -11.53
N VAL A 66 -4.43 -8.37 -11.08
CA VAL A 66 -4.29 -8.03 -9.65
C VAL A 66 -5.66 -7.70 -9.06
N ASP A 67 -6.03 -8.40 -8.00
CA ASP A 67 -7.34 -8.24 -7.34
C ASP A 67 -7.33 -7.14 -6.27
N ALA A 68 -6.22 -6.99 -5.53
CA ALA A 68 -6.12 -6.06 -4.41
C ALA A 68 -4.72 -5.46 -4.29
N ILE A 69 -4.63 -4.32 -3.61
CA ILE A 69 -3.36 -3.75 -3.15
C ILE A 69 -3.25 -4.03 -1.66
N SER A 70 -2.16 -4.69 -1.29
CA SER A 70 -1.82 -4.98 0.10
C SER A 70 -0.84 -3.97 0.68
N VAL A 71 -0.78 -3.93 2.00
CA VAL A 71 0.15 -3.11 2.76
C VAL A 71 0.91 -4.02 3.71
N ASN A 72 2.15 -4.32 3.38
CA ASN A 72 3.02 -5.14 4.21
C ASN A 72 3.61 -4.27 5.34
N HIS A 73 2.83 -4.07 6.40
CA HIS A 73 3.18 -3.21 7.52
C HIS A 73 3.99 -4.00 8.56
N VAL A 74 5.32 -3.83 8.53
CA VAL A 74 6.26 -4.53 9.42
C VAL A 74 7.06 -3.52 10.23
N PRO A 75 6.62 -3.21 11.46
CA PRO A 75 7.37 -2.34 12.37
C PRO A 75 8.68 -3.00 12.80
N VAL A 76 9.80 -2.30 12.62
CA VAL A 76 11.13 -2.72 13.05
C VAL A 76 11.65 -1.72 14.08
N LEU A 77 12.17 -2.20 15.20
CA LEU A 77 12.72 -1.33 16.23
C LEU A 77 13.89 -0.50 15.67
N ARG A 78 14.05 0.71 16.18
CA ARG A 78 15.06 1.65 15.72
C ARG A 78 16.47 1.06 15.75
N GLN A 79 16.80 0.34 16.80
CA GLN A 79 18.09 -0.33 16.98
C GLN A 79 18.38 -1.41 15.92
N ASP A 80 17.34 -2.00 15.33
CA ASP A 80 17.42 -3.08 14.33
C ASP A 80 17.25 -2.53 12.90
N ALA A 81 16.76 -1.30 12.76
CA ALA A 81 16.60 -0.60 11.50
C ALA A 81 17.77 0.35 11.19
N GLU A 82 18.31 1.07 12.19
CA GLU A 82 19.38 2.05 12.03
C GLU A 82 20.78 1.39 12.13
N VAL A 83 20.99 0.33 11.37
CA VAL A 83 22.24 -0.39 11.21
C VAL A 83 22.61 -0.47 9.72
N ASN A 84 23.75 -1.06 9.37
CA ASN A 84 24.08 -1.30 7.97
C ASN A 84 22.99 -2.11 7.29
N PHE A 85 22.77 -1.88 5.99
CA PHE A 85 21.71 -2.55 5.24
C PHE A 85 21.71 -4.07 5.41
N GLU A 86 22.89 -4.69 5.35
CA GLU A 86 23.07 -6.15 5.47
C GLU A 86 22.72 -6.69 6.88
N ASP A 87 22.87 -5.89 7.91
CA ASP A 87 22.61 -6.26 9.31
C ASP A 87 21.17 -5.91 9.75
N SER A 88 20.43 -5.13 8.95
CA SER A 88 19.11 -4.66 9.29
C SER A 88 18.05 -5.77 9.18
N ILE A 89 17.04 -5.70 10.03
CA ILE A 89 15.88 -6.58 9.90
C ILE A 89 14.98 -6.08 8.78
N PRO A 90 14.59 -6.96 7.82
CA PRO A 90 13.66 -6.56 6.76
C PRO A 90 12.30 -6.14 7.30
N GLY A 91 11.80 -4.98 6.83
CA GLY A 91 10.48 -4.50 7.18
C GLY A 91 10.33 -3.01 7.04
N ALA A 92 9.12 -2.57 6.74
CA ALA A 92 8.77 -1.16 6.69
C ALA A 92 7.34 -0.92 7.17
N ILE A 93 7.11 0.21 7.83
CA ILE A 93 5.76 0.67 8.15
C ILE A 93 5.20 1.48 7.00
N SER A 94 3.92 1.26 6.71
CA SER A 94 3.28 1.83 5.53
C SER A 94 1.81 2.18 5.74
N LEU A 95 1.16 1.61 6.76
CA LEU A 95 -0.29 1.65 6.90
C LEU A 95 -0.84 3.08 6.95
N GLU A 96 -0.22 3.97 7.72
CA GLU A 96 -0.64 5.35 7.92
C GLU A 96 -0.45 6.22 6.66
N VAL A 97 0.51 5.84 5.82
CA VAL A 97 0.91 6.62 4.64
C VAL A 97 0.51 5.98 3.30
N ALA A 98 -0.05 4.77 3.35
CA ALA A 98 -0.35 3.97 2.15
C ALA A 98 -1.29 4.69 1.19
N LEU A 99 -2.46 5.11 1.67
CA LEU A 99 -3.48 5.74 0.83
C LEU A 99 -3.00 7.06 0.20
N PRO A 100 -2.44 8.03 0.95
CA PRO A 100 -1.94 9.25 0.35
C PRO A 100 -0.74 9.04 -0.59
N ALA A 101 0.05 7.99 -0.39
CA ALA A 101 1.19 7.69 -1.25
C ALA A 101 0.78 7.17 -2.64
N ILE A 102 -0.22 6.27 -2.69
CA ILE A 102 -0.56 5.57 -3.93
C ILE A 102 -1.69 6.23 -4.72
N TRP A 103 -2.57 6.99 -4.06
CA TRP A 103 -3.83 7.43 -4.64
C TRP A 103 -3.67 8.10 -6.01
N LYS A 104 -2.81 9.11 -6.10
CA LYS A 104 -2.66 9.89 -7.33
C LYS A 104 -2.08 9.09 -8.49
N GLU A 105 -1.10 8.24 -8.23
CA GLU A 105 -0.54 7.38 -9.27
C GLU A 105 -1.56 6.31 -9.71
N LEU A 106 -2.28 5.73 -8.76
CA LEU A 106 -3.30 4.73 -9.04
C LEU A 106 -4.43 5.31 -9.89
N THR A 107 -5.00 6.47 -9.52
CA THR A 107 -6.10 7.11 -10.27
C THR A 107 -5.65 7.73 -11.60
N SER A 108 -4.36 7.93 -11.81
CA SER A 108 -3.84 8.27 -13.14
C SER A 108 -3.82 7.08 -14.12
N ARG A 109 -3.88 5.85 -13.62
CA ARG A 109 -3.77 4.61 -14.40
C ARG A 109 -5.08 3.84 -14.50
N VAL A 110 -5.97 3.97 -13.51
CA VAL A 110 -7.31 3.34 -13.49
C VAL A 110 -8.35 4.34 -13.02
N SER A 111 -9.64 4.01 -13.18
CA SER A 111 -10.74 4.86 -12.67
C SER A 111 -10.75 4.91 -11.14
N ASP A 112 -11.30 5.99 -10.56
CA ASP A 112 -11.47 6.13 -9.11
C ASP A 112 -12.24 4.95 -8.51
N ALA A 113 -13.27 4.46 -9.20
CA ALA A 113 -14.03 3.30 -8.77
C ALA A 113 -13.15 2.04 -8.67
N ARG A 114 -12.26 1.83 -9.67
CA ARG A 114 -11.30 0.70 -9.64
C ARG A 114 -10.25 0.89 -8.54
N ALA A 115 -9.81 2.11 -8.31
CA ALA A 115 -8.88 2.42 -7.22
C ALA A 115 -9.47 2.09 -5.84
N ILE A 116 -10.73 2.49 -5.61
CA ILE A 116 -11.47 2.15 -4.38
C ILE A 116 -11.69 0.64 -4.26
N GLU A 117 -12.01 -0.03 -5.36
CA GLU A 117 -12.15 -1.48 -5.42
C GLU A 117 -10.87 -2.18 -4.92
N LEU A 118 -9.71 -1.81 -5.47
CA LEU A 118 -8.40 -2.41 -5.15
C LEU A 118 -7.96 -2.16 -3.70
N LEU A 119 -8.31 -1.00 -3.14
CA LEU A 119 -7.85 -0.58 -1.81
C LEU A 119 -8.84 -0.91 -0.68
N SER A 120 -10.10 -1.19 -0.99
CA SER A 120 -11.15 -1.33 0.02
C SER A 120 -12.04 -2.56 -0.20
N TYR A 121 -12.83 -2.59 -1.26
CA TYR A 121 -13.84 -3.64 -1.43
C TYR A 121 -13.26 -5.02 -1.72
N ALA A 122 -12.24 -5.12 -2.56
CA ALA A 122 -11.60 -6.38 -2.86
C ALA A 122 -10.87 -6.97 -1.65
N PRO A 123 -10.02 -6.22 -0.91
CA PRO A 123 -9.45 -6.70 0.34
C PRO A 123 -10.48 -7.18 1.36
N ALA A 124 -11.60 -6.45 1.50
CA ALA A 124 -12.68 -6.84 2.41
C ALA A 124 -13.32 -8.18 2.02
N ARG A 125 -13.59 -8.39 0.72
CA ARG A 125 -14.11 -9.68 0.22
C ARG A 125 -13.12 -10.83 0.35
N LEU A 126 -11.84 -10.58 0.08
CA LEU A 126 -10.79 -11.59 0.13
C LEU A 126 -10.46 -12.03 1.56
N SER A 127 -10.57 -11.12 2.53
CA SER A 127 -10.25 -11.43 3.93
C SER A 127 -11.28 -12.33 4.62
N LEU A 128 -12.46 -12.54 4.04
CA LEU A 128 -13.60 -13.30 4.59
C LEU A 128 -14.06 -12.86 5.99
N ALA A 129 -13.39 -11.90 6.59
CA ALA A 129 -13.60 -11.46 7.97
C ALA A 129 -14.41 -10.15 8.06
N LEU A 130 -14.52 -9.43 6.96
CA LEU A 130 -15.16 -8.11 6.95
C LEU A 130 -16.40 -8.12 6.06
N PRO A 131 -17.53 -7.56 6.52
CA PRO A 131 -18.69 -7.33 5.67
C PRO A 131 -18.31 -6.31 4.58
N ALA A 132 -18.95 -6.42 3.41
CA ALA A 132 -18.91 -5.36 2.41
C ALA A 132 -19.63 -4.13 2.96
N TYR A 133 -18.88 -3.07 3.23
CA TYR A 133 -19.47 -1.79 3.67
C TYR A 133 -19.86 -0.97 2.44
N GLU A 134 -21.10 -0.50 2.43
CA GLU A 134 -21.63 0.40 1.42
C GLU A 134 -22.17 1.67 2.08
N ILE A 135 -21.94 2.82 1.44
CA ILE A 135 -22.53 4.09 1.90
C ILE A 135 -24.04 3.98 1.79
N GLY A 136 -24.75 4.24 2.88
CA GLY A 136 -26.21 4.10 2.96
C GLY A 136 -26.68 2.74 3.47
N SER A 137 -25.79 1.81 3.79
CA SER A 137 -26.14 0.57 4.50
C SER A 137 -26.50 0.84 5.95
N THR A 138 -27.16 -0.13 6.62
CA THR A 138 -27.46 -0.08 8.06
C THR A 138 -26.27 -0.45 8.93
N LEU A 139 -25.13 -0.81 8.33
CA LEU A 139 -23.90 -1.15 9.04
C LEU A 139 -23.24 0.12 9.60
N PRO A 140 -22.48 -0.01 10.71
CA PRO A 140 -21.72 1.11 11.23
C PRO A 140 -20.79 1.70 10.17
N ALA A 141 -20.78 3.03 10.04
CA ALA A 141 -19.94 3.70 9.06
C ALA A 141 -18.46 3.62 9.44
N HIS A 142 -17.65 3.19 8.49
CA HIS A 142 -16.18 3.21 8.55
C HIS A 142 -15.71 3.97 7.31
N LEU A 143 -15.23 5.19 7.48
CA LEU A 143 -14.93 6.11 6.39
C LEU A 143 -13.54 6.70 6.57
N VAL A 144 -12.88 6.97 5.45
CA VAL A 144 -11.64 7.75 5.39
C VAL A 144 -11.90 8.96 4.50
N LEU A 145 -11.43 10.13 4.92
CA LEU A 145 -11.46 11.35 4.11
C LEU A 145 -10.07 11.65 3.58
N LEU A 146 -9.95 11.62 2.26
CA LEU A 146 -8.73 11.93 1.51
C LEU A 146 -8.87 13.29 0.82
N ARG A 147 -7.79 14.06 0.82
CA ARG A 147 -7.58 15.23 -0.05
C ARG A 147 -6.67 14.80 -1.21
N PRO A 148 -7.20 14.52 -2.40
CA PRO A 148 -6.44 13.89 -3.50
C PRO A 148 -5.33 14.79 -4.07
N ASP A 149 -5.49 16.11 -4.00
CA ASP A 149 -4.59 17.10 -4.60
C ASP A 149 -3.92 18.02 -3.57
N THR A 150 -3.89 17.62 -2.31
CA THR A 150 -3.22 18.37 -1.25
C THR A 150 -1.99 17.62 -0.78
N PRO A 151 -0.78 18.03 -1.18
CA PRO A 151 0.45 17.36 -0.76
C PRO A 151 0.67 17.45 0.75
N CYS A 152 1.34 16.44 1.32
CA CYS A 152 1.82 16.46 2.70
C CYS A 152 3.24 15.90 2.80
N VAL A 153 4.00 16.34 3.79
CA VAL A 153 5.33 15.80 4.09
C VAL A 153 5.19 14.79 5.22
N VAL A 154 5.67 13.58 5.00
CA VAL A 154 5.64 12.52 6.02
C VAL A 154 6.63 12.82 7.13
N SER A 155 6.15 12.89 8.34
CA SER A 155 6.94 13.10 9.56
C SER A 155 6.85 11.89 10.49
N ALA A 156 7.76 11.81 11.47
CA ALA A 156 7.70 10.75 12.48
C ALA A 156 6.40 10.77 13.30
N ASN A 157 5.75 11.93 13.43
CA ASN A 157 4.49 12.09 14.15
C ASN A 157 3.27 11.53 13.40
N ASP A 158 3.41 11.19 12.12
CA ASP A 158 2.33 10.60 11.32
C ASP A 158 2.16 9.11 11.61
N PHE A 159 3.12 8.49 12.31
CA PHE A 159 3.09 7.09 12.68
C PHE A 159 2.57 6.92 14.11
N ALA A 160 1.64 5.99 14.31
CA ALA A 160 0.99 5.77 15.60
C ALA A 160 1.91 5.11 16.64
N GLY A 161 2.99 4.46 16.19
CA GLY A 161 3.96 3.76 17.03
C GLY A 161 5.18 4.60 17.40
N GLN A 162 6.11 3.96 18.11
CA GLN A 162 7.42 4.54 18.44
C GLN A 162 8.46 4.33 17.33
N VAL A 163 8.12 3.57 16.30
CA VAL A 163 8.98 3.23 15.16
C VAL A 163 8.55 4.03 13.94
N CYS A 164 9.50 4.41 13.11
CA CYS A 164 9.29 5.18 11.88
C CYS A 164 10.14 4.65 10.71
N ASN A 165 10.38 3.34 10.67
CA ASN A 165 11.13 2.67 9.60
C ASN A 165 10.32 2.64 8.28
N SER A 166 10.11 3.81 7.68
CA SER A 166 9.35 3.96 6.44
C SER A 166 10.22 4.55 5.33
N PRO A 167 10.22 3.96 4.11
CA PRO A 167 10.83 4.55 2.93
C PRO A 167 10.26 5.92 2.56
N LEU A 168 9.09 6.25 3.10
CA LEU A 168 8.39 7.50 2.81
C LEU A 168 8.67 8.60 3.84
N LEU A 169 9.38 8.31 4.94
CA LEU A 169 9.73 9.31 5.95
C LEU A 169 10.50 10.48 5.31
N GLY A 170 10.07 11.70 5.58
CA GLY A 170 10.64 12.93 5.01
C GLY A 170 10.25 13.21 3.55
N LYS A 171 9.53 12.31 2.88
CA LYS A 171 9.09 12.51 1.49
C LYS A 171 7.77 13.28 1.43
N THR A 172 7.58 14.01 0.34
CA THR A 172 6.31 14.68 0.04
C THR A 172 5.40 13.72 -0.73
N LEU A 173 4.26 13.40 -0.14
CA LEU A 173 3.20 12.63 -0.79
C LEU A 173 2.27 13.56 -1.58
N PRO A 174 1.68 13.09 -2.68
CA PRO A 174 0.85 13.92 -3.56
C PRO A 174 -0.54 14.23 -3.00
N SER A 175 -0.98 13.50 -1.99
CA SER A 175 -2.27 13.64 -1.33
C SER A 175 -2.12 13.59 0.19
N SER A 176 -3.17 13.96 0.92
CA SER A 176 -3.18 13.93 2.39
C SER A 176 -4.50 13.39 2.94
N LEU A 177 -4.46 12.88 4.16
CA LEU A 177 -5.65 12.43 4.88
C LEU A 177 -6.16 13.54 5.80
N LEU A 178 -7.49 13.74 5.82
CA LEU A 178 -8.16 14.58 6.82
C LEU A 178 -8.41 13.83 8.12
N GLY A 179 -8.71 12.55 8.03
CA GLY A 179 -9.03 11.71 9.16
C GLY A 179 -9.90 10.53 8.77
N SER A 180 -10.32 9.81 9.78
CA SER A 180 -11.21 8.65 9.63
C SER A 180 -12.38 8.72 10.59
N TYR A 181 -13.51 8.12 10.19
CA TYR A 181 -14.67 7.91 11.02
C TYR A 181 -14.82 6.43 11.28
N ILE A 182 -14.70 6.01 12.54
CA ILE A 182 -14.70 4.60 12.93
C ILE A 182 -15.55 4.44 14.21
N ASN A 183 -16.47 3.49 14.19
CA ASN A 183 -17.32 3.16 15.35
C ASN A 183 -18.03 4.38 15.98
N GLY A 184 -18.56 5.26 15.15
CA GLY A 184 -19.30 6.44 15.62
C GLY A 184 -18.41 7.62 16.06
N ALA A 185 -17.08 7.51 15.95
CA ALA A 185 -16.15 8.55 16.35
C ALA A 185 -15.30 9.05 15.17
N TRP A 186 -15.17 10.36 15.07
CA TRP A 186 -14.23 11.00 14.17
C TRP A 186 -12.82 11.03 14.79
N ARG A 187 -11.82 10.67 14.00
CA ARG A 187 -10.40 10.74 14.36
C ARG A 187 -9.67 11.59 13.33
N THR A 188 -9.21 12.77 13.72
CA THR A 188 -8.32 13.59 12.91
C THR A 188 -6.90 13.05 13.02
N LEU A 189 -6.14 13.12 11.93
CA LEU A 189 -4.69 12.92 11.99
C LEU A 189 -4.03 14.16 12.58
N ALA A 190 -2.91 13.97 13.27
CA ALA A 190 -2.23 15.05 14.02
C ALA A 190 -1.76 16.20 13.15
N ASN A 191 -1.67 16.01 11.82
CA ASN A 191 -1.17 17.00 10.85
C ASN A 191 -2.18 17.28 9.71
N ALA A 192 -3.48 17.17 9.97
CA ALA A 192 -4.54 17.47 8.99
C ALA A 192 -4.93 18.95 9.00
#